data_08e7164a8348dbabca5a6a381a5f6b61
#
_entry.id   08e7164a8348dbabca5a6a381a5f6b61
#
_cell.length_a   1.000
_cell.length_b   1.000
_cell.length_c   1.000
_cell.angle_alpha   90.00
_cell.angle_beta   90.00
_cell.angle_gamma   90.00
#
_symmetry.space_group_name_H-M   'P 1'
#
loop_
_entity.id
_entity.type
_entity.pdbx_description
1 polymer ?
#
loop_
_entity_poly.entity_id
_entity_poly.type
_entity_poly.pdbx_seq_one_letter_code
_entity_poly.pdbx_strand_id
1 'polypeptide(L)'
;EPYLRLGKAKTMGKLVRMIDEEGTLSVIAADSTDIVREMRSIHGTSKVCSAALGRMLTAATMMGSTLKGKDDSITVKINGGGPCGTVLAVSDSDGNVRGCIGKADISLPINKKGKLDVAGAVGKNGFVTVIKDLGLKEPYIGKTPIVSGEIAEDITSYYAVSEQIPTVCALGVLTEHDNGEIICAGGFMIQLLPTADDTIIERVEESIKDLPPVTKMLSNGMTPEEICKKALSKFNL
;
A
#
# COMPACT_ATOMS: atom_id res chain seq x y z
N GLU A 1 26.01 16.10 -5.41
CA GLU A 1 24.64 16.02 -5.95
C GLU A 1 24.69 15.39 -7.33
N PRO A 2 24.14 14.22 -7.54
CA PRO A 2 23.83 13.74 -8.87
C PRO A 2 22.31 13.78 -9.09
N TYR A 3 21.79 14.88 -9.63
CA TYR A 3 20.52 14.84 -10.33
C TYR A 3 20.71 14.08 -11.64
N LEU A 4 20.36 12.80 -11.64
CA LEU A 4 20.21 12.03 -12.87
C LEU A 4 19.04 12.62 -13.67
N ARG A 5 19.36 13.21 -14.84
CA ARG A 5 18.35 13.50 -15.87
C ARG A 5 17.79 12.16 -16.37
N LEU A 6 16.59 11.84 -15.95
CA LEU A 6 15.83 10.70 -16.46
C LEU A 6 15.54 10.92 -17.95
N GLY A 7 16.15 10.08 -18.79
CA GLY A 7 15.61 9.77 -20.11
C GLY A 7 14.19 9.24 -19.97
N LYS A 8 13.35 9.36 -21.03
CA LYS A 8 11.92 9.01 -21.08
C LYS A 8 11.52 8.00 -20.00
N ALA A 9 10.76 8.46 -19.01
CA ALA A 9 10.39 7.66 -17.85
C ALA A 9 9.76 6.35 -18.31
N LYS A 10 10.43 5.24 -18.03
CA LYS A 10 9.81 3.92 -18.16
C LYS A 10 8.68 3.89 -17.16
N THR A 11 7.44 3.75 -17.63
CA THR A 11 6.30 3.60 -16.74
C THR A 11 6.53 2.36 -15.87
N MET A 12 6.74 2.57 -14.57
CA MET A 12 6.94 1.50 -13.61
C MET A 12 5.64 1.29 -12.84
N GLY A 13 5.20 0.03 -12.78
CA GLY A 13 3.94 -0.35 -12.13
C GLY A 13 2.70 -0.09 -12.98
N LYS A 14 1.58 -0.60 -12.50
CA LYS A 14 0.25 -0.41 -13.08
C LYS A 14 -0.75 -0.17 -11.96
N LEU A 15 -1.62 0.81 -12.12
CA LEU A 15 -2.70 1.11 -11.18
C LEU A 15 -4.01 1.22 -11.96
N VAL A 16 -5.06 0.62 -11.41
CA VAL A 16 -6.42 0.69 -11.94
C VAL A 16 -7.35 1.11 -10.81
N ARG A 17 -8.26 2.03 -11.09
CA ARG A 17 -9.36 2.44 -10.22
C ARG A 17 -10.68 2.18 -10.91
N MET A 18 -11.60 1.56 -10.18
CA MET A 18 -12.95 1.27 -10.64
C MET A 18 -13.95 1.74 -9.58
N ILE A 19 -15.17 2.04 -10.03
CA ILE A 19 -16.30 2.39 -9.16
C ILE A 19 -17.44 1.47 -9.61
N ASP A 20 -18.22 0.95 -8.67
CA ASP A 20 -19.40 0.15 -9.00
C ASP A 20 -20.49 0.99 -9.70
N GLU A 21 -21.35 0.33 -10.46
CA GLU A 21 -22.41 1.02 -11.22
C GLU A 21 -23.37 1.83 -10.32
N GLU A 22 -23.54 1.40 -9.08
CA GLU A 22 -24.40 2.07 -8.09
C GLU A 22 -23.72 3.28 -7.42
N GLY A 23 -22.40 3.45 -7.61
CA GLY A 23 -21.61 4.52 -7.00
C GLY A 23 -21.50 4.38 -5.47
N THR A 24 -21.52 3.16 -4.94
CA THR A 24 -21.50 2.88 -3.50
C THR A 24 -20.10 2.58 -2.98
N LEU A 25 -19.18 2.17 -3.85
CA LEU A 25 -17.79 1.90 -3.48
C LEU A 25 -16.82 2.18 -4.64
N SER A 26 -15.57 2.37 -4.27
CA SER A 26 -14.47 2.38 -5.22
C SER A 26 -13.43 1.33 -4.85
N VAL A 27 -12.82 0.73 -5.85
CA VAL A 27 -11.70 -0.19 -5.70
C VAL A 27 -10.50 0.32 -6.49
N ILE A 28 -9.34 0.24 -5.88
CA ILE A 28 -8.06 0.55 -6.51
C ILE A 28 -7.18 -0.69 -6.37
N ALA A 29 -6.56 -1.12 -7.44
CA ALA A 29 -5.53 -2.16 -7.39
C ALA A 29 -4.26 -1.69 -8.10
N ALA A 30 -3.12 -2.12 -7.58
CA ALA A 30 -1.81 -1.78 -8.11
C ALA A 30 -0.90 -3.01 -8.19
N ASP A 31 -0.22 -3.14 -9.32
CA ASP A 31 0.99 -3.94 -9.47
C ASP A 31 2.19 -2.98 -9.37
N SER A 32 2.89 -3.05 -8.25
CA SER A 32 4.05 -2.22 -7.93
C SER A 32 5.37 -3.00 -8.03
N THR A 33 5.38 -4.14 -8.69
CA THR A 33 6.54 -5.04 -8.77
C THR A 33 7.81 -4.31 -9.21
N ASP A 34 7.74 -3.56 -10.30
CA ASP A 34 8.91 -2.84 -10.82
C ASP A 34 9.36 -1.70 -9.89
N ILE A 35 8.42 -1.04 -9.23
CA ILE A 35 8.71 0.00 -8.21
C ILE A 35 9.50 -0.61 -7.05
N VAL A 36 9.06 -1.76 -6.55
CA VAL A 36 9.70 -2.41 -5.41
C VAL A 36 11.05 -3.03 -5.79
N ARG A 37 11.21 -3.52 -7.02
CA ARG A 37 12.50 -3.95 -7.55
C ARG A 37 13.51 -2.80 -7.61
N GLU A 38 13.09 -1.68 -8.16
CA GLU A 38 13.92 -0.47 -8.25
C GLU A 38 14.30 0.04 -6.85
N MET A 39 13.33 0.13 -5.94
CA MET A 39 13.56 0.50 -4.54
C MET A 39 14.61 -0.41 -3.89
N ARG A 40 14.49 -1.74 -4.07
CA ARG A 40 15.44 -2.69 -3.50
C ARG A 40 16.85 -2.48 -4.07
N SER A 41 16.95 -2.23 -5.37
CA SER A 41 18.22 -1.93 -6.04
C SER A 41 18.88 -0.66 -5.50
N ILE A 42 18.09 0.40 -5.27
CA ILE A 42 18.58 1.68 -4.76
C ILE A 42 19.03 1.59 -3.30
N HIS A 43 18.20 0.97 -2.46
CA HIS A 43 18.39 0.99 -1.00
C HIS A 43 19.13 -0.24 -0.43
N GLY A 44 19.35 -1.29 -1.23
CA GLY A 44 20.00 -2.52 -0.77
C GLY A 44 19.23 -3.21 0.36
N THR A 45 17.90 -3.18 0.31
CA THR A 45 17.06 -3.66 1.42
C THR A 45 17.12 -5.17 1.59
N SER A 46 17.18 -5.63 2.86
CA SER A 46 16.93 -7.03 3.22
C SER A 46 15.50 -7.45 2.87
N LYS A 47 15.21 -8.75 2.90
CA LYS A 47 13.88 -9.29 2.53
C LYS A 47 12.74 -8.65 3.32
N VAL A 48 12.89 -8.57 4.65
CA VAL A 48 11.84 -8.01 5.51
C VAL A 48 11.70 -6.50 5.31
N CYS A 49 12.80 -5.79 5.09
CA CYS A 49 12.79 -4.35 4.77
C CYS A 49 12.19 -4.09 3.39
N SER A 50 12.48 -4.95 2.41
CA SER A 50 11.84 -4.89 1.09
C SER A 50 10.32 -5.08 1.20
N ALA A 51 9.88 -6.01 2.05
CA ALA A 51 8.46 -6.21 2.28
C ALA A 51 7.81 -5.00 2.98
N ALA A 52 8.44 -4.44 4.01
CA ALA A 52 7.93 -3.28 4.74
C ALA A 52 7.85 -2.03 3.84
N LEU A 53 8.97 -1.64 3.21
CA LEU A 53 9.00 -0.46 2.35
C LEU A 53 8.18 -0.65 1.07
N GLY A 54 8.19 -1.85 0.48
CA GLY A 54 7.40 -2.16 -0.70
C GLY A 54 5.89 -2.06 -0.46
N ARG A 55 5.39 -2.57 0.68
CA ARG A 55 3.99 -2.38 1.09
C ARG A 55 3.66 -0.90 1.28
N MET A 56 4.57 -0.14 1.91
CA MET A 56 4.36 1.29 2.12
C MET A 56 4.32 2.08 0.81
N LEU A 57 5.21 1.78 -0.14
CA LEU A 57 5.21 2.39 -1.47
C LEU A 57 3.91 2.08 -2.21
N THR A 58 3.46 0.82 -2.18
CA THR A 58 2.19 0.41 -2.80
C THR A 58 1.00 1.14 -2.19
N ALA A 59 0.92 1.21 -0.86
CA ALA A 59 -0.14 1.94 -0.17
C ALA A 59 -0.13 3.43 -0.55
N ALA A 60 1.05 4.08 -0.50
CA ALA A 60 1.18 5.50 -0.83
C ALA A 60 0.79 5.79 -2.28
N THR A 61 1.17 4.92 -3.25
CA THR A 61 0.74 5.02 -4.65
C THR A 61 -0.79 5.00 -4.78
N MET A 62 -1.45 4.03 -4.15
CA MET A 62 -2.92 3.93 -4.18
C MET A 62 -3.58 5.14 -3.50
N MET A 63 -3.06 5.57 -2.35
CA MET A 63 -3.58 6.74 -1.62
C MET A 63 -3.35 8.04 -2.42
N GLY A 64 -2.18 8.22 -3.02
CA GLY A 64 -1.85 9.37 -3.86
C GLY A 64 -2.79 9.49 -5.06
N SER A 65 -3.09 8.37 -5.72
CA SER A 65 -4.00 8.35 -6.88
C SER A 65 -5.44 8.81 -6.58
N THR A 66 -5.80 8.98 -5.31
CA THR A 66 -7.09 9.54 -4.89
C THR A 66 -7.09 11.06 -4.76
N LEU A 67 -5.93 11.69 -4.80
CA LEU A 67 -5.80 13.14 -4.75
C LEU A 67 -6.32 13.77 -6.05
N LYS A 68 -6.83 15.00 -5.94
CA LYS A 68 -7.52 15.66 -7.06
C LYS A 68 -6.68 16.74 -7.75
N GLY A 69 -5.84 17.42 -6.98
CA GLY A 69 -4.98 18.48 -7.50
C GLY A 69 -3.72 17.90 -8.14
N LYS A 70 -3.29 18.46 -9.26
CA LYS A 70 -2.11 18.00 -9.98
C LYS A 70 -0.82 18.11 -9.15
N ASP A 71 -0.76 19.12 -8.28
CA ASP A 71 0.39 19.39 -7.42
C ASP A 71 0.20 18.80 -6.01
N ASP A 72 -0.92 18.10 -5.77
CA ASP A 72 -1.19 17.47 -4.49
C ASP A 72 -0.23 16.31 -4.24
N SER A 73 0.15 16.14 -2.99
CA SER A 73 0.98 15.01 -2.56
C SER A 73 0.55 14.45 -1.22
N ILE A 74 0.87 13.18 -1.01
CA ILE A 74 0.63 12.48 0.23
C ILE A 74 1.92 11.87 0.76
N THR A 75 2.20 12.10 2.02
CA THR A 75 3.28 11.43 2.76
C THR A 75 2.65 10.44 3.74
N VAL A 76 3.05 9.19 3.67
CA VAL A 76 2.66 8.15 4.62
C VAL A 76 3.89 7.70 5.37
N LYS A 77 3.84 7.79 6.69
CA LYS A 77 4.94 7.44 7.58
C LYS A 77 4.45 6.52 8.68
N ILE A 78 5.20 5.46 8.94
CA ILE A 78 4.98 4.55 10.07
C ILE A 78 6.26 4.40 10.88
N ASN A 79 6.15 4.42 12.20
CA ASN A 79 7.23 4.11 13.12
C ASN A 79 6.63 3.52 14.40
N GLY A 80 6.84 2.24 14.58
CA GLY A 80 6.36 1.48 15.73
C GLY A 80 7.45 1.12 16.74
N GLY A 81 8.64 1.73 16.63
CA GLY A 81 9.77 1.42 17.51
C GLY A 81 10.46 0.09 17.17
N GLY A 82 10.12 -0.54 16.06
CA GLY A 82 10.78 -1.75 15.59
C GLY A 82 12.18 -1.48 14.99
N PRO A 83 12.95 -2.56 14.74
CA PRO A 83 14.36 -2.44 14.32
C PRO A 83 14.57 -1.81 12.94
N CYS A 84 13.57 -1.78 12.04
CA CYS A 84 13.69 -1.10 10.75
C CYS A 84 13.61 0.43 10.87
N GLY A 85 13.21 0.95 12.06
CA GLY A 85 13.02 2.37 12.27
C GLY A 85 11.80 2.92 11.53
N THR A 86 11.90 4.15 11.04
CA THR A 86 10.83 4.79 10.28
C THR A 86 10.76 4.22 8.86
N VAL A 87 9.55 3.88 8.41
CA VAL A 87 9.23 3.59 7.01
C VAL A 87 8.38 4.75 6.48
N LEU A 88 8.79 5.34 5.37
CA LEU A 88 8.16 6.53 4.80
C LEU A 88 8.03 6.39 3.29
N ALA A 89 6.88 6.80 2.77
CA ALA A 89 6.66 6.95 1.34
C ALA A 89 5.92 8.26 1.04
N VAL A 90 6.23 8.85 -0.12
CA VAL A 90 5.58 10.06 -0.64
C VAL A 90 5.09 9.74 -2.04
N SER A 91 3.82 10.04 -2.32
CA SER A 91 3.25 9.91 -3.65
C SER A 91 2.57 11.21 -4.07
N ASP A 92 2.60 11.50 -5.37
CA ASP A 92 1.79 12.54 -5.98
C ASP A 92 0.45 11.99 -6.49
N SER A 93 -0.37 12.87 -7.07
CA SER A 93 -1.67 12.53 -7.65
C SER A 93 -1.60 11.64 -8.90
N ASP A 94 -0.47 11.61 -9.58
CA ASP A 94 -0.21 10.75 -10.74
C ASP A 94 0.24 9.33 -10.31
N GLY A 95 0.42 9.10 -9.00
CA GLY A 95 0.87 7.83 -8.44
C GLY A 95 2.38 7.61 -8.50
N ASN A 96 3.16 8.64 -8.89
CA ASN A 96 4.62 8.56 -8.77
C ASN A 96 4.99 8.52 -7.28
N VAL A 97 5.83 7.57 -6.92
CA VAL A 97 6.13 7.29 -5.51
C VAL A 97 7.63 7.21 -5.25
N ARG A 98 8.04 7.69 -4.09
CA ARG A 98 9.37 7.54 -3.53
C ARG A 98 9.28 7.25 -2.04
N GLY A 99 10.29 6.59 -1.49
CA GLY A 99 10.26 6.28 -0.07
C GLY A 99 11.62 5.88 0.48
N CYS A 100 11.70 5.77 1.78
CA CYS A 100 12.89 5.34 2.48
C CYS A 100 12.53 4.57 3.76
N ILE A 101 13.53 3.87 4.28
CA ILE A 101 13.45 3.09 5.51
C ILE A 101 14.65 3.44 6.39
N GLY A 102 14.45 3.53 7.70
CA GLY A 102 15.49 3.96 8.63
C GLY A 102 16.70 3.02 8.69
N LYS A 103 16.45 1.70 8.64
CA LYS A 103 17.50 0.68 8.50
C LYS A 103 17.11 -0.28 7.39
N ALA A 104 17.89 -0.27 6.32
CA ALA A 104 17.60 -1.06 5.12
C ALA A 104 17.96 -2.54 5.29
N ASP A 105 18.96 -2.84 6.10
CA ASP A 105 19.47 -4.19 6.32
C ASP A 105 19.27 -4.61 7.78
N ILE A 106 18.19 -5.35 8.03
CA ILE A 106 17.90 -6.03 9.29
C ILE A 106 17.55 -7.48 8.99
N SER A 107 17.88 -8.38 9.90
CA SER A 107 17.50 -9.78 9.84
C SER A 107 16.55 -10.12 10.96
N LEU A 108 15.41 -10.71 10.62
CA LEU A 108 14.45 -11.25 11.57
C LEU A 108 14.10 -12.68 11.17
N PRO A 109 13.82 -13.56 12.15
CA PRO A 109 13.29 -14.88 11.84
C PRO A 109 11.92 -14.74 11.15
N ILE A 110 11.54 -15.77 10.40
CA ILE A 110 10.18 -15.88 9.87
C ILE A 110 9.17 -15.95 11.03
N ASN A 111 8.01 -15.37 10.84
CA ASN A 111 6.97 -15.37 11.86
C ASN A 111 6.33 -16.77 12.00
N LYS A 112 5.45 -16.94 13.00
CA LYS A 112 4.74 -18.21 13.28
C LYS A 112 3.89 -18.73 12.11
N LYS A 113 3.59 -17.89 11.12
CA LYS A 113 2.84 -18.25 9.90
C LYS A 113 3.75 -18.60 8.73
N GLY A 114 5.07 -18.74 8.95
CA GLY A 114 6.05 -19.03 7.91
C GLY A 114 6.31 -17.87 6.93
N LYS A 115 6.03 -16.62 7.34
CA LYS A 115 6.18 -15.42 6.51
C LYS A 115 7.23 -14.47 7.09
N LEU A 116 7.71 -13.51 6.28
CA LEU A 116 8.53 -12.41 6.75
C LEU A 116 7.82 -11.64 7.86
N ASP A 117 8.53 -11.38 8.95
CA ASP A 117 7.96 -10.69 10.13
C ASP A 117 8.00 -9.17 9.96
N VAL A 118 7.12 -8.65 9.11
CA VAL A 118 7.00 -7.21 8.87
C VAL A 118 6.53 -6.48 10.12
N ALA A 119 5.58 -7.06 10.86
CA ALA A 119 5.11 -6.52 12.13
C ALA A 119 6.24 -6.37 13.17
N GLY A 120 7.11 -7.37 13.27
CA GLY A 120 8.30 -7.31 14.12
C GLY A 120 9.31 -6.28 13.64
N ALA A 121 9.47 -6.11 12.33
CA ALA A 121 10.38 -5.11 11.76
C ALA A 121 9.91 -3.67 12.04
N VAL A 122 8.64 -3.39 11.86
CA VAL A 122 8.01 -2.06 12.04
C VAL A 122 7.81 -1.73 13.51
N GLY A 123 7.41 -2.73 14.31
CA GLY A 123 6.97 -2.55 15.69
C GLY A 123 5.53 -2.05 15.81
N LYS A 124 5.03 -1.99 17.06
CA LYS A 124 3.63 -1.62 17.34
C LYS A 124 3.47 -0.42 18.27
N ASN A 125 4.58 0.04 18.88
CA ASN A 125 4.54 1.13 19.86
C ASN A 125 4.77 2.48 19.16
N GLY A 126 3.78 2.93 18.40
CA GLY A 126 3.91 4.18 17.66
C GLY A 126 2.70 4.51 16.82
N PHE A 127 2.94 5.23 15.73
CA PHE A 127 1.88 5.84 14.96
C PHE A 127 2.08 5.66 13.45
N VAL A 128 0.96 5.57 12.74
CA VAL A 128 0.85 5.95 11.34
C VAL A 128 0.57 7.45 11.28
N THR A 129 1.30 8.16 10.45
CA THR A 129 1.09 9.58 10.18
C THR A 129 0.92 9.77 8.70
N VAL A 130 -0.16 10.40 8.30
CA VAL A 130 -0.45 10.76 6.91
C VAL A 130 -0.50 12.27 6.80
N ILE A 131 0.26 12.83 5.86
CA ILE A 131 0.31 14.25 5.59
C ILE A 131 -0.16 14.44 4.15
N LYS A 132 -1.22 15.22 3.94
CA LYS A 132 -1.71 15.60 2.61
C LYS A 132 -1.37 17.06 2.37
N ASP A 133 -0.50 17.33 1.41
CA ASP A 133 -0.25 18.66 0.89
C ASP A 133 -1.19 18.90 -0.30
N LEU A 134 -2.16 19.77 -0.09
CA LEU A 134 -3.24 20.07 -1.04
C LEU A 134 -3.11 21.53 -1.56
N GLY A 135 -1.91 22.11 -1.48
CA GLY A 135 -1.68 23.49 -1.86
C GLY A 135 -2.34 24.53 -0.92
N LEU A 136 -2.76 24.10 0.26
CA LEU A 136 -3.33 24.99 1.28
C LEU A 136 -2.22 25.60 2.13
N LYS A 137 -2.59 26.62 2.94
CA LYS A 137 -1.62 27.30 3.82
C LYS A 137 -0.91 26.33 4.78
N GLU A 138 -1.61 25.31 5.23
CA GLU A 138 -1.07 24.25 6.09
C GLU A 138 -1.53 22.89 5.54
N PRO A 139 -0.65 21.87 5.56
CA PRO A 139 -1.03 20.54 5.14
C PRO A 139 -2.00 19.90 6.15
N TYR A 140 -2.87 19.03 5.67
CA TYR A 140 -3.66 18.16 6.54
C TYR A 140 -2.77 17.07 7.13
N ILE A 141 -2.87 16.84 8.45
CA ILE A 141 -2.10 15.81 9.15
C ILE A 141 -3.05 14.92 9.93
N GLY A 142 -3.14 13.65 9.51
CA GLY A 142 -3.82 12.59 10.24
C GLY A 142 -2.81 11.70 10.98
N LYS A 143 -3.13 11.29 12.20
CA LYS A 143 -2.26 10.45 13.02
C LYS A 143 -3.08 9.44 13.81
N THR A 144 -2.77 8.14 13.65
CA THR A 144 -3.45 7.04 14.34
C THR A 144 -2.45 6.08 14.98
N PRO A 145 -2.77 5.45 16.11
CA PRO A 145 -1.92 4.40 16.66
C PRO A 145 -1.75 3.23 15.68
N ILE A 146 -0.59 2.59 15.71
CA ILE A 146 -0.35 1.35 14.99
C ILE A 146 -1.15 0.24 15.67
N VAL A 147 -1.87 -0.55 14.88
CA VAL A 147 -2.67 -1.69 15.37
C VAL A 147 -1.93 -3.01 15.21
N SER A 148 -1.24 -3.22 14.09
CA SER A 148 -0.57 -4.49 13.82
C SER A 148 0.92 -4.39 13.45
N GLY A 149 1.33 -3.31 12.79
CA GLY A 149 2.65 -3.17 12.17
C GLY A 149 2.77 -3.90 10.83
N GLU A 150 1.70 -4.54 10.34
CA GLU A 150 1.65 -5.20 9.01
C GLU A 150 1.41 -4.20 7.86
N ILE A 151 1.26 -2.93 8.16
CA ILE A 151 1.02 -1.79 7.27
C ILE A 151 -0.38 -1.79 6.67
N ALA A 152 -0.87 -2.87 6.06
CA ALA A 152 -2.19 -2.92 5.44
C ALA A 152 -3.32 -2.66 6.45
N GLU A 153 -3.29 -3.36 7.59
CA GLU A 153 -4.25 -3.17 8.68
C GLU A 153 -4.13 -1.78 9.31
N ASP A 154 -2.91 -1.25 9.38
CA ASP A 154 -2.64 0.07 9.93
C ASP A 154 -3.19 1.19 9.02
N ILE A 155 -3.12 1.02 7.69
CA ILE A 155 -3.76 1.92 6.71
C ILE A 155 -5.28 1.80 6.79
N THR A 156 -5.83 0.59 6.92
CA THR A 156 -7.28 0.38 7.14
C THR A 156 -7.74 1.13 8.38
N SER A 157 -7.02 0.99 9.50
CA SER A 157 -7.33 1.70 10.75
C SER A 157 -7.21 3.22 10.60
N TYR A 158 -6.20 3.72 9.87
CA TYR A 158 -6.07 5.15 9.59
C TYR A 158 -7.31 5.70 8.89
N TYR A 159 -7.79 5.05 7.84
CA TYR A 159 -8.99 5.49 7.13
C TYR A 159 -10.23 5.46 8.01
N ALA A 160 -10.42 4.41 8.79
CA ALA A 160 -11.56 4.28 9.68
C ALA A 160 -11.59 5.36 10.78
N VAL A 161 -10.44 5.64 11.39
CA VAL A 161 -10.34 6.52 12.58
C VAL A 161 -10.15 7.98 12.18
N SER A 162 -9.28 8.27 11.22
CA SER A 162 -8.90 9.65 10.87
C SER A 162 -9.76 10.22 9.74
N GLU A 163 -10.06 9.42 8.71
CA GLU A 163 -10.83 9.85 7.55
C GLU A 163 -12.32 9.51 7.67
N GLN A 164 -12.68 8.60 8.58
CA GLN A 164 -14.05 8.07 8.75
C GLN A 164 -14.61 7.42 7.48
N ILE A 165 -13.71 6.79 6.71
CA ILE A 165 -14.04 6.07 5.48
C ILE A 165 -13.81 4.58 5.73
N PRO A 166 -14.87 3.74 5.75
CA PRO A 166 -14.70 2.30 5.82
C PRO A 166 -13.86 1.81 4.64
N THR A 167 -12.75 1.17 4.95
CA THR A 167 -11.74 0.80 3.96
C THR A 167 -11.24 -0.61 4.22
N VAL A 168 -11.06 -1.38 3.15
CA VAL A 168 -10.30 -2.63 3.15
C VAL A 168 -9.00 -2.38 2.39
N CYS A 169 -7.86 -2.73 2.99
CA CYS A 169 -6.56 -2.63 2.35
C CYS A 169 -5.84 -3.97 2.42
N ALA A 170 -5.33 -4.44 1.29
CA ALA A 170 -4.50 -5.63 1.19
C ALA A 170 -3.21 -5.28 0.45
N LEU A 171 -2.08 -5.61 1.05
CA LEU A 171 -0.74 -5.33 0.52
C LEU A 171 0.12 -6.58 0.57
N GLY A 172 1.00 -6.74 -0.39
CA GLY A 172 1.90 -7.88 -0.40
C GLY A 172 3.18 -7.64 -1.20
N VAL A 173 4.26 -8.23 -0.73
CA VAL A 173 5.54 -8.34 -1.43
C VAL A 173 5.99 -9.77 -1.29
N LEU A 174 6.23 -10.43 -2.41
CA LEU A 174 6.76 -11.78 -2.47
C LEU A 174 8.20 -11.73 -2.96
N THR A 175 9.09 -12.35 -2.21
CA THR A 175 10.52 -12.42 -2.51
C THR A 175 10.97 -13.86 -2.76
N GLU A 176 11.97 -14.05 -3.59
CA GLU A 176 12.68 -15.30 -3.69
C GLU A 176 13.30 -15.72 -2.36
N HIS A 177 13.28 -17.02 -2.09
CA HIS A 177 13.77 -17.56 -0.83
C HIS A 177 15.28 -17.36 -0.67
N ASP A 178 16.08 -17.56 -1.71
CA ASP A 178 17.52 -17.61 -1.60
C ASP A 178 18.17 -16.22 -1.66
N ASN A 179 17.90 -15.47 -2.71
CA ASN A 179 18.54 -14.18 -2.99
C ASN A 179 17.70 -12.96 -2.58
N GLY A 180 16.41 -13.18 -2.20
CA GLY A 180 15.47 -12.11 -1.81
C GLY A 180 15.03 -11.22 -2.98
N GLU A 181 15.20 -11.63 -4.23
CA GLU A 181 14.68 -10.90 -5.37
C GLU A 181 13.16 -10.77 -5.32
N ILE A 182 12.65 -9.65 -5.83
CA ILE A 182 11.21 -9.38 -5.81
C ILE A 182 10.54 -10.17 -6.94
N ILE A 183 9.75 -11.16 -6.58
CA ILE A 183 8.90 -11.91 -7.52
C ILE A 183 7.75 -11.03 -7.96
N CYS A 184 6.96 -10.55 -7.02
CA CYS A 184 5.87 -9.61 -7.24
C CYS A 184 5.59 -8.76 -6.01
N ALA A 185 5.01 -7.58 -6.24
CA ALA A 185 4.54 -6.66 -5.22
C ALA A 185 3.30 -5.94 -5.71
N GLY A 186 2.36 -5.68 -4.80
CA GLY A 186 1.16 -4.95 -5.13
C GLY A 186 0.14 -4.95 -4.00
N GLY A 187 -1.03 -4.46 -4.30
CA GLY A 187 -2.11 -4.35 -3.34
C GLY A 187 -3.44 -3.98 -3.99
N PHE A 188 -4.47 -3.98 -3.17
CA PHE A 188 -5.74 -3.35 -3.51
C PHE A 188 -6.32 -2.64 -2.29
N MET A 189 -7.16 -1.67 -2.55
CA MET A 189 -7.88 -0.90 -1.55
C MET A 189 -9.33 -0.72 -2.00
N ILE A 190 -10.29 -1.08 -1.15
CA ILE A 190 -11.72 -0.88 -1.37
C ILE A 190 -12.17 0.18 -0.38
N GLN A 191 -12.87 1.20 -0.84
CA GLN A 191 -13.41 2.27 -0.01
C GLN A 191 -14.90 2.43 -0.26
N LEU A 192 -15.67 2.50 0.81
CA LEU A 192 -17.09 2.85 0.71
C LEU A 192 -17.25 4.32 0.38
N LEU A 193 -18.20 4.63 -0.48
CA LEU A 193 -18.58 5.99 -0.82
C LEU A 193 -19.75 6.44 0.08
N PRO A 194 -20.03 7.74 0.21
CA PRO A 194 -21.07 8.25 1.12
C PRO A 194 -22.48 7.73 0.85
N THR A 195 -22.73 7.15 -0.30
CA THR A 195 -23.99 6.53 -0.72
C THR A 195 -24.16 5.09 -0.24
N ALA A 196 -23.09 4.47 0.31
CA ALA A 196 -23.12 3.10 0.76
C ALA A 196 -23.94 2.97 2.06
N ASP A 197 -24.73 1.90 2.15
CA ASP A 197 -25.42 1.48 3.37
C ASP A 197 -24.74 0.24 4.00
N ASP A 198 -25.26 -0.21 5.15
CA ASP A 198 -24.69 -1.34 5.88
C ASP A 198 -24.69 -2.65 5.06
N THR A 199 -25.61 -2.81 4.10
CA THR A 199 -25.69 -4.02 3.28
C THR A 199 -24.50 -4.13 2.32
N ILE A 200 -23.93 -2.99 1.92
CA ILE A 200 -22.74 -2.94 1.07
C ILE A 200 -21.52 -3.47 1.83
N ILE A 201 -21.42 -3.19 3.14
CA ILE A 201 -20.35 -3.70 3.99
C ILE A 201 -20.35 -5.23 3.99
N GLU A 202 -21.51 -5.84 4.26
CA GLU A 202 -21.66 -7.29 4.28
C GLU A 202 -21.31 -7.93 2.92
N ARG A 203 -21.75 -7.31 1.82
CA ARG A 203 -21.42 -7.77 0.45
C ARG A 203 -19.92 -7.69 0.15
N VAL A 204 -19.23 -6.63 0.62
CA VAL A 204 -17.77 -6.49 0.48
C VAL A 204 -17.07 -7.58 1.28
N GLU A 205 -17.45 -7.78 2.54
CA GLU A 205 -16.86 -8.82 3.41
C GLU A 205 -17.01 -10.21 2.79
N GLU A 206 -18.19 -10.53 2.24
CA GLU A 206 -18.41 -11.79 1.54
C GLU A 206 -17.58 -11.91 0.26
N SER A 207 -17.37 -10.82 -0.49
CA SER A 207 -16.58 -10.83 -1.72
C SER A 207 -15.10 -11.11 -1.45
N ILE A 208 -14.56 -10.59 -0.34
CA ILE A 208 -13.13 -10.73 -0.02
C ILE A 208 -12.81 -11.94 0.85
N LYS A 209 -13.81 -12.59 1.46
CA LYS A 209 -13.63 -13.69 2.42
C LYS A 209 -12.73 -14.81 1.94
N ASP A 210 -12.93 -15.24 0.70
CA ASP A 210 -12.18 -16.34 0.08
C ASP A 210 -11.14 -15.86 -0.95
N LEU A 211 -10.81 -14.55 -0.90
CA LEU A 211 -9.86 -13.97 -1.84
C LEU A 211 -8.44 -14.44 -1.53
N PRO A 212 -7.71 -14.99 -2.52
CA PRO A 212 -6.32 -15.34 -2.31
C PRO A 212 -5.46 -14.10 -1.96
N PRO A 213 -4.35 -14.28 -1.25
CA PRO A 213 -3.40 -13.18 -1.03
C PRO A 213 -3.05 -12.48 -2.34
N VAL A 214 -2.93 -11.15 -2.32
CA VAL A 214 -2.65 -10.35 -3.52
C VAL A 214 -1.38 -10.81 -4.25
N THR A 215 -0.35 -11.23 -3.51
CA THR A 215 0.87 -11.79 -4.09
C THR A 215 0.63 -13.08 -4.87
N LYS A 216 -0.31 -13.94 -4.43
CA LYS A 216 -0.68 -15.14 -5.17
C LYS A 216 -1.44 -14.80 -6.46
N MET A 217 -2.28 -13.79 -6.43
CA MET A 217 -2.99 -13.32 -7.62
C MET A 217 -2.01 -12.76 -8.65
N LEU A 218 -1.11 -11.87 -8.23
CA LEU A 218 -0.08 -11.28 -9.10
C LEU A 218 0.91 -12.33 -9.63
N SER A 219 1.39 -13.25 -8.79
CA SER A 219 2.30 -14.33 -9.24
C SER A 219 1.66 -15.29 -10.24
N ASN A 220 0.34 -15.41 -10.25
CA ASN A 220 -0.43 -16.14 -11.25
C ASN A 220 -0.71 -15.31 -12.52
N GLY A 221 -0.17 -14.10 -12.63
CA GLY A 221 -0.29 -13.25 -13.81
C GLY A 221 -1.56 -12.39 -13.86
N MET A 222 -2.34 -12.31 -12.78
CA MET A 222 -3.51 -11.44 -12.74
C MET A 222 -3.12 -9.97 -12.83
N THR A 223 -3.81 -9.25 -13.68
CA THR A 223 -3.67 -7.79 -13.81
C THR A 223 -4.38 -7.07 -12.66
N PRO A 224 -4.05 -5.79 -12.37
CA PRO A 224 -4.79 -4.98 -11.40
C PRO A 224 -6.29 -4.89 -11.70
N GLU A 225 -6.68 -4.83 -12.97
CA GLU A 225 -8.09 -4.83 -13.37
C GLU A 225 -8.80 -6.13 -12.98
N GLU A 226 -8.17 -7.27 -13.24
CA GLU A 226 -8.71 -8.58 -12.85
C GLU A 226 -8.78 -8.74 -11.33
N ILE A 227 -7.82 -8.16 -10.60
CA ILE A 227 -7.85 -8.13 -9.12
C ILE A 227 -9.04 -7.31 -8.63
N CYS A 228 -9.30 -6.12 -9.20
CA CYS A 228 -10.49 -5.32 -8.86
C CYS A 228 -11.77 -6.12 -9.09
N LYS A 229 -11.94 -6.71 -10.28
CA LYS A 229 -13.13 -7.51 -10.63
C LYS A 229 -13.30 -8.72 -9.71
N LYS A 230 -12.21 -9.36 -9.32
CA LYS A 230 -12.25 -10.50 -8.41
C LYS A 230 -12.56 -10.09 -6.98
N ALA A 231 -11.96 -8.99 -6.49
CA ALA A 231 -12.21 -8.48 -5.15
C ALA A 231 -13.66 -8.02 -4.95
N LEU A 232 -14.30 -7.58 -6.02
CA LEU A 232 -15.69 -7.13 -6.04
C LEU A 232 -16.59 -8.01 -6.94
N SER A 233 -16.38 -9.32 -6.88
CA SER A 233 -17.12 -10.29 -7.72
C SER A 233 -18.63 -10.30 -7.50
N LYS A 234 -19.11 -9.69 -6.42
CA LYS A 234 -20.56 -9.54 -6.12
C LYS A 234 -21.11 -8.17 -6.50
N PHE A 235 -20.31 -7.34 -7.18
CA PHE A 235 -20.69 -6.00 -7.65
C PHE A 235 -20.53 -5.90 -9.17
N ASN A 236 -21.33 -5.04 -9.77
CA ASN A 236 -21.15 -4.64 -11.17
C ASN A 236 -20.15 -3.47 -11.21
N LEU A 237 -19.06 -3.64 -11.99
CA LEU A 237 -17.95 -2.69 -12.12
C LEU A 237 -17.84 -2.15 -13.52
#